data_2cd0865e0b09d925de11f2246f467c13
#
_entry.id   2cd0865e0b09d925de11f2246f467c13
#
_cell.length_a   1.000
_cell.length_b   1.000
_cell.length_c   1.000
_cell.angle_alpha   90.00
_cell.angle_beta   90.00
_cell.angle_gamma   90.00
#
_symmetry.space_group_name_H-M   'P 1'
#
loop_
_entity.id
_entity.type
_entity.pdbx_description
1 polymer ?
#
loop_
_entity_poly.entity_id
_entity_poly.type
_entity_poly.pdbx_seq_one_letter_code
_entity_poly.pdbx_strand_id
1 'polypeptide(L)'
;IGTAVMWGRSLYKNIQRFIVFQLTINFVALFIVLLGSLVGTTLPLTVTQMLWVNLIMDTFAALALASIPPSESVMKEKPRKSTDFIITKSMRYYILGMGTAFLVLLMGMLFWFNSEEGGMTTYRLTVFFTFFVMLQFWNLFNARVFGTSDSAFKGISKSYGMELIILAILGGQILIVQFGGAVFRTVPLLSLIHISEPTRHLRI
;
A
#
# COMPACT_ATOMS: atom_id res chain seq x y z
N ILE A 1 5.17 32.26 18.70
CA ILE A 1 4.47 31.20 19.47
C ILE A 1 3.39 30.56 18.62
N GLY A 2 2.46 31.30 17.98
CA GLY A 2 1.38 30.75 17.14
C GLY A 2 1.87 29.84 16.02
N THR A 3 2.93 30.24 15.31
CA THR A 3 3.53 29.44 14.22
C THR A 3 4.08 28.10 14.74
N ALA A 4 4.74 28.09 15.89
CA ALA A 4 5.27 26.85 16.49
C ALA A 4 4.14 25.89 16.88
N VAL A 5 3.02 26.41 17.41
CA VAL A 5 1.83 25.60 17.73
C VAL A 5 1.20 25.02 16.47
N MET A 6 1.09 25.80 15.39
CA MET A 6 0.58 25.33 14.10
C MET A 6 1.42 24.17 13.53
N TRP A 7 2.74 24.33 13.55
CA TRP A 7 3.67 23.28 13.11
C TRP A 7 3.54 22.01 13.95
N GLY A 8 3.52 22.12 15.28
CA GLY A 8 3.37 20.98 16.17
C GLY A 8 2.06 20.22 15.94
N ARG A 9 0.94 20.93 15.77
CA ARG A 9 -0.36 20.32 15.48
C ARG A 9 -0.40 19.65 14.09
N SER A 10 0.20 20.28 13.09
CA SER A 10 0.28 19.72 11.73
C SER A 10 1.14 18.46 11.69
N LEU A 11 2.29 18.48 12.38
CA LEU A 11 3.15 17.31 12.51
C LEU A 11 2.42 16.14 13.17
N TYR A 12 1.66 16.42 14.24
CA TYR A 12 0.85 15.40 14.90
C TYR A 12 -0.18 14.76 13.95
N LYS A 13 -0.86 15.54 13.12
CA LYS A 13 -1.77 15.02 12.10
C LYS A 13 -1.06 14.17 11.06
N ASN A 14 0.11 14.59 10.63
CA ASN A 14 0.91 13.81 9.67
C ASN A 14 1.32 12.45 10.27
N ILE A 15 1.69 12.41 11.56
CA ILE A 15 1.95 11.16 12.28
C ILE A 15 0.68 10.27 12.33
N GLN A 16 -0.49 10.84 12.62
CA GLN A 16 -1.74 10.07 12.61
C GLN A 16 -2.06 9.49 11.23
N ARG A 17 -1.85 10.25 10.15
CA ARG A 17 -2.01 9.77 8.77
C ARG A 17 -1.07 8.61 8.45
N PHE A 18 0.18 8.72 8.88
CA PHE A 18 1.16 7.64 8.72
C PHE A 18 0.74 6.38 9.49
N ILE A 19 0.31 6.52 10.74
CA ILE A 19 -0.17 5.39 11.56
C ILE A 19 -1.38 4.71 10.91
N VAL A 20 -2.35 5.50 10.42
CA VAL A 20 -3.52 4.96 9.70
C VAL A 20 -3.09 4.19 8.47
N PHE A 21 -2.18 4.74 7.67
CA PHE A 21 -1.63 4.09 6.49
C PHE A 21 -0.97 2.75 6.86
N GLN A 22 -0.02 2.78 7.78
CA GLN A 22 0.79 1.62 8.16
C GLN A 22 -0.03 0.51 8.83
N LEU A 23 -0.93 0.85 9.75
CA LEU A 23 -1.78 -0.15 10.41
C LEU A 23 -2.75 -0.81 9.42
N THR A 24 -3.25 -0.07 8.43
CA THR A 24 -4.09 -0.65 7.38
C THR A 24 -3.32 -1.67 6.55
N ILE A 25 -2.10 -1.33 6.12
CA ILE A 25 -1.23 -2.26 5.37
C ILE A 25 -0.93 -3.52 6.17
N ASN A 26 -0.48 -3.36 7.41
CA ASN A 26 -0.10 -4.48 8.27
C ASN A 26 -1.30 -5.38 8.58
N PHE A 27 -2.49 -4.81 8.78
CA PHE A 27 -3.72 -5.55 8.92
C PHE A 27 -3.99 -6.42 7.68
N VAL A 28 -3.96 -5.82 6.48
CA VAL A 28 -4.21 -6.54 5.23
C VAL A 28 -3.16 -7.62 4.99
N ALA A 29 -1.87 -7.29 5.15
CA ALA A 29 -0.76 -8.23 4.92
C ALA A 29 -0.82 -9.42 5.86
N LEU A 30 -1.11 -9.20 7.14
CA LEU A 30 -1.24 -10.27 8.14
C LEU A 30 -2.41 -11.19 7.79
N PHE A 31 -3.59 -10.61 7.55
CA PHE A 31 -4.79 -11.40 7.32
C PHE A 31 -4.80 -12.11 5.98
N ILE A 32 -4.23 -11.53 4.91
CA ILE A 32 -4.17 -12.20 3.60
C ILE A 32 -3.25 -13.43 3.65
N VAL A 33 -2.14 -13.36 4.37
CA VAL A 33 -1.24 -14.51 4.54
C VAL A 33 -1.88 -15.56 5.45
N LEU A 34 -2.48 -15.15 6.56
CA LEU A 34 -3.15 -16.06 7.49
C LEU A 34 -4.31 -16.79 6.82
N LEU A 35 -5.25 -16.07 6.22
CA LEU A 35 -6.43 -16.65 5.59
C LEU A 35 -6.07 -17.46 4.34
N GLY A 36 -5.11 -17.00 3.54
CA GLY A 36 -4.60 -17.77 2.40
C GLY A 36 -4.01 -19.11 2.82
N SER A 37 -3.26 -19.13 3.93
CA SER A 37 -2.72 -20.36 4.51
C SER A 37 -3.80 -21.29 5.02
N LEU A 38 -4.82 -20.78 5.71
CA LEU A 38 -5.95 -21.56 6.22
C LEU A 38 -6.79 -22.21 5.12
N VAL A 39 -6.91 -21.53 3.98
CA VAL A 39 -7.65 -22.05 2.80
C VAL A 39 -6.81 -23.07 2.01
N GLY A 40 -5.53 -23.26 2.37
CA GLY A 40 -4.63 -24.23 1.71
C GLY A 40 -4.11 -23.75 0.37
N THR A 41 -4.14 -22.43 0.09
CA THR A 41 -3.51 -21.86 -1.09
C THR A 41 -2.00 -21.75 -0.90
N THR A 42 -1.23 -21.70 -2.00
CA THR A 42 0.19 -21.33 -1.93
C THR A 42 0.34 -19.96 -1.29
N LEU A 43 1.45 -19.75 -0.56
CA LEU A 43 1.71 -18.48 0.15
C LEU A 43 1.56 -17.30 -0.82
N PRO A 44 0.56 -16.41 -0.64
CA PRO A 44 0.27 -15.37 -1.62
C PRO A 44 1.35 -14.29 -1.68
N LEU A 45 2.04 -14.06 -0.55
CA LEU A 45 3.14 -13.10 -0.43
C LEU A 45 4.36 -13.79 0.20
N THR A 46 5.54 -13.56 -0.36
CA THR A 46 6.80 -14.02 0.22
C THR A 46 7.32 -13.06 1.29
N VAL A 47 8.22 -13.57 2.14
CA VAL A 47 8.91 -12.74 3.15
C VAL A 47 9.64 -11.56 2.50
N THR A 48 10.30 -11.77 1.37
CA THR A 48 11.02 -10.72 0.62
C THR A 48 10.07 -9.65 0.10
N GLN A 49 8.89 -10.05 -0.41
CA GLN A 49 7.84 -9.11 -0.84
C GLN A 49 7.29 -8.31 0.34
N MET A 50 7.06 -8.95 1.49
CA MET A 50 6.62 -8.26 2.70
C MET A 50 7.68 -7.29 3.25
N LEU A 51 8.98 -7.68 3.18
CA LEU A 51 10.08 -6.78 3.54
C LEU A 51 10.15 -5.56 2.62
N TRP A 52 9.95 -5.75 1.31
CA TRP A 52 9.85 -4.62 0.38
C TRP A 52 8.74 -3.64 0.79
N VAL A 53 7.54 -4.16 1.03
CA VAL A 53 6.40 -3.32 1.41
C VAL A 53 6.66 -2.63 2.74
N ASN A 54 7.07 -3.36 3.77
CA ASN A 54 7.20 -2.81 5.13
C ASN A 54 8.43 -1.91 5.28
N LEU A 55 9.56 -2.21 4.60
CA LEU A 55 10.78 -1.43 4.79
C LEU A 55 10.84 -0.24 3.83
N ILE A 56 10.67 -0.50 2.54
CA ILE A 56 10.89 0.52 1.50
C ILE A 56 9.65 1.37 1.32
N MET A 57 8.50 0.73 1.14
CA MET A 57 7.26 1.45 0.88
C MET A 57 6.81 2.27 2.09
N ASP A 58 6.93 1.73 3.31
CA ASP A 58 6.61 2.46 4.55
C ASP A 58 7.53 3.65 4.76
N THR A 59 8.84 3.51 4.45
CA THR A 59 9.79 4.62 4.54
C THR A 59 9.42 5.75 3.59
N PHE A 60 9.12 5.44 2.33
CA PHE A 60 8.70 6.43 1.36
C PHE A 60 7.34 7.04 1.71
N ALA A 61 6.39 6.24 2.20
CA ALA A 61 5.10 6.75 2.66
C ALA A 61 5.25 7.67 3.87
N ALA A 62 6.13 7.35 4.82
CA ALA A 62 6.43 8.21 5.95
C ALA A 62 6.98 9.56 5.50
N LEU A 63 7.94 9.56 4.56
CA LEU A 63 8.49 10.79 3.98
C LEU A 63 7.42 11.60 3.24
N ALA A 64 6.56 10.93 2.44
CA ALA A 64 5.48 11.58 1.72
C ALA A 64 4.49 12.26 2.66
N LEU A 65 4.06 11.57 3.72
CA LEU A 65 3.11 12.08 4.68
C LEU A 65 3.72 13.13 5.62
N ALA A 66 5.01 13.01 5.95
CA ALA A 66 5.74 14.00 6.73
C ALA A 66 5.96 15.31 5.96
N SER A 67 6.07 15.26 4.63
CA SER A 67 6.28 16.43 3.78
C SER A 67 5.03 17.29 3.56
N ILE A 68 3.86 16.88 4.08
CA ILE A 68 2.62 17.66 3.97
C ILE A 68 2.80 18.96 4.75
N PRO A 69 2.63 20.12 4.09
CA PRO A 69 2.84 21.43 4.73
C PRO A 69 1.83 21.69 5.84
N PRO A 70 2.20 22.51 6.82
CA PRO A 70 1.28 22.89 7.89
C PRO A 70 0.07 23.64 7.33
N SER A 71 -1.09 23.39 7.92
CA SER A 71 -2.35 24.02 7.53
C SER A 71 -2.89 24.88 8.65
N GLU A 72 -3.38 26.07 8.31
CA GLU A 72 -4.05 26.96 9.28
C GLU A 72 -5.33 26.33 9.86
N SER A 73 -5.92 25.36 9.18
CA SER A 73 -7.12 24.66 9.65
C SER A 73 -6.91 23.98 11.01
N VAL A 74 -5.68 23.56 11.32
CA VAL A 74 -5.36 22.90 12.60
C VAL A 74 -5.49 23.86 13.81
N MET A 75 -5.43 25.18 13.56
CA MET A 75 -5.57 26.19 14.62
C MET A 75 -7.01 26.35 15.09
N LYS A 76 -7.99 25.95 14.24
CA LYS A 76 -9.42 26.00 14.58
C LYS A 76 -9.86 24.81 15.45
N GLU A 77 -9.01 23.80 15.59
CA GLU A 77 -9.32 22.63 16.39
C GLU A 77 -9.07 22.86 17.89
N LYS A 78 -9.90 22.22 18.71
CA LYS A 78 -9.75 22.29 20.17
C LYS A 78 -8.39 21.71 20.59
N PRO A 79 -7.75 22.28 21.62
CA PRO A 79 -6.55 21.71 22.21
C PRO A 79 -6.79 20.27 22.67
N ARG A 80 -5.84 19.40 22.39
CA ARG A 80 -5.88 18.02 22.86
C ARG A 80 -5.48 17.92 24.33
N LYS A 81 -6.05 16.95 25.03
CA LYS A 81 -5.59 16.56 26.34
C LYS A 81 -4.34 15.68 26.21
N SER A 82 -3.39 15.80 27.14
CA SER A 82 -2.19 14.95 27.16
C SER A 82 -2.47 13.46 27.38
N THR A 83 -3.67 13.15 27.89
CA THR A 83 -4.15 11.78 28.13
C THR A 83 -4.85 11.14 26.93
N ASP A 84 -5.05 11.89 25.82
CA ASP A 84 -5.75 11.34 24.65
C ASP A 84 -4.85 10.35 23.90
N PHE A 85 -5.39 9.20 23.57
CA PHE A 85 -4.70 8.19 22.75
C PHE A 85 -4.41 8.73 21.34
N ILE A 86 -3.27 8.33 20.78
CA ILE A 86 -2.88 8.67 19.40
C ILE A 86 -3.89 8.08 18.41
N ILE A 87 -4.31 6.83 18.65
CA ILE A 87 -5.28 6.12 17.80
C ILE A 87 -6.69 6.48 18.24
N THR A 88 -7.35 7.32 17.46
CA THR A 88 -8.73 7.76 17.70
C THR A 88 -9.75 6.70 17.26
N LYS A 89 -11.00 6.85 17.68
CA LYS A 89 -12.12 6.01 17.20
C LYS A 89 -12.25 6.06 15.68
N SER A 90 -12.13 7.26 15.08
CA SER A 90 -12.20 7.45 13.64
C SER A 90 -11.07 6.70 12.90
N MET A 91 -9.85 6.72 13.44
CA MET A 91 -8.74 5.95 12.87
C MET A 91 -9.02 4.45 12.89
N ARG A 92 -9.55 3.92 13.99
CA ARG A 92 -9.93 2.50 14.09
C ARG A 92 -10.97 2.10 13.06
N TYR A 93 -12.02 2.89 12.89
CA TYR A 93 -13.05 2.63 11.87
C TYR A 93 -12.48 2.69 10.46
N TYR A 94 -11.59 3.64 10.19
CA TYR A 94 -10.92 3.72 8.90
C TYR A 94 -10.04 2.48 8.63
N ILE A 95 -9.18 2.11 9.58
CA ILE A 95 -8.26 0.96 9.44
C ILE A 95 -9.05 -0.32 9.21
N LEU A 96 -10.07 -0.58 10.02
CA LEU A 96 -10.90 -1.77 9.89
C LEU A 96 -11.72 -1.75 8.59
N GLY A 97 -12.34 -0.63 8.26
CA GLY A 97 -13.17 -0.51 7.06
C GLY A 97 -12.36 -0.66 5.76
N MET A 98 -11.29 0.13 5.60
CA MET A 98 -10.41 0.05 4.43
C MET A 98 -9.63 -1.25 4.38
N GLY A 99 -9.12 -1.69 5.54
CA GLY A 99 -8.41 -2.98 5.62
C GLY A 99 -9.29 -4.15 5.25
N THR A 100 -10.52 -4.20 5.73
CA THR A 100 -11.49 -5.26 5.36
C THR A 100 -11.85 -5.18 3.88
N ALA A 101 -12.08 -3.98 3.32
CA ALA A 101 -12.37 -3.82 1.90
C ALA A 101 -11.21 -4.35 1.03
N PHE A 102 -9.97 -3.99 1.34
CA PHE A 102 -8.80 -4.50 0.63
C PHE A 102 -8.63 -6.01 0.80
N LEU A 103 -8.87 -6.52 2.01
CA LEU A 103 -8.79 -7.95 2.29
C LEU A 103 -9.83 -8.74 1.48
N VAL A 104 -11.06 -8.26 1.38
CA VAL A 104 -12.11 -8.89 0.56
C VAL A 104 -11.72 -8.91 -0.92
N LEU A 105 -11.20 -7.82 -1.46
CA LEU A 105 -10.73 -7.76 -2.84
C LEU A 105 -9.58 -8.75 -3.10
N LEU A 106 -8.60 -8.79 -2.20
CA LEU A 106 -7.45 -9.70 -2.33
C LEU A 106 -7.85 -11.16 -2.16
N MET A 107 -8.73 -11.47 -1.20
CA MET A 107 -9.25 -12.83 -1.03
C MET A 107 -10.08 -13.26 -2.24
N GLY A 108 -10.93 -12.39 -2.78
CA GLY A 108 -11.67 -12.67 -4.01
C GLY A 108 -10.74 -13.00 -5.18
N MET A 109 -9.68 -12.21 -5.36
CA MET A 109 -8.65 -12.45 -6.39
C MET A 109 -7.89 -13.77 -6.14
N LEU A 110 -7.55 -14.07 -4.89
CA LEU A 110 -6.88 -15.30 -4.51
C LEU A 110 -7.75 -16.53 -4.82
N PHE A 111 -9.03 -16.50 -4.46
CA PHE A 111 -9.98 -17.55 -4.77
C PHE A 111 -10.18 -17.72 -6.28
N TRP A 112 -10.33 -16.62 -7.02
CA TRP A 112 -10.46 -16.67 -8.46
C TRP A 112 -9.24 -17.33 -9.11
N PHE A 113 -8.04 -16.90 -8.78
CA PHE A 113 -6.82 -17.50 -9.33
C PHE A 113 -6.62 -18.97 -8.95
N ASN A 114 -7.05 -19.36 -7.74
CA ASN A 114 -6.94 -20.73 -7.28
C ASN A 114 -7.98 -21.66 -7.94
N SER A 115 -9.14 -21.12 -8.35
CA SER A 115 -10.21 -21.90 -9.00
C SER A 115 -9.96 -22.13 -10.50
N GLU A 116 -9.09 -21.36 -11.13
CA GLU A 116 -8.78 -21.53 -12.55
C GLU A 116 -7.79 -22.69 -12.79
N GLU A 117 -7.93 -23.30 -13.98
CA GLU A 117 -7.00 -24.36 -14.40
C GLU A 117 -5.53 -23.94 -14.29
N GLY A 118 -4.71 -24.78 -13.70
CA GLY A 118 -3.30 -24.51 -13.40
C GLY A 118 -3.02 -23.83 -12.04
N GLY A 119 -4.06 -23.44 -11.26
CA GLY A 119 -3.92 -22.92 -9.90
C GLY A 119 -3.06 -21.65 -9.80
N MET A 120 -2.33 -21.52 -8.71
CA MET A 120 -1.49 -20.35 -8.40
C MET A 120 -0.12 -20.41 -9.09
N THR A 121 -0.05 -20.03 -10.36
CA THR A 121 1.22 -19.92 -11.11
C THR A 121 2.05 -18.74 -10.64
N THR A 122 3.37 -18.74 -10.93
CA THR A 122 4.26 -17.60 -10.61
C THR A 122 3.79 -16.31 -11.26
N TYR A 123 3.21 -16.36 -12.46
CA TYR A 123 2.61 -15.22 -13.13
C TYR A 123 1.44 -14.65 -12.30
N ARG A 124 0.48 -15.49 -11.89
CA ARG A 124 -0.67 -15.07 -11.06
C ARG A 124 -0.22 -14.50 -9.71
N LEU A 125 0.80 -15.10 -9.10
CA LEU A 125 1.40 -14.56 -7.87
C LEU A 125 2.07 -13.21 -8.07
N THR A 126 2.71 -12.98 -9.22
CA THR A 126 3.28 -11.67 -9.58
C THR A 126 2.18 -10.62 -9.78
N VAL A 127 1.09 -10.98 -10.46
CA VAL A 127 -0.07 -10.11 -10.62
C VAL A 127 -0.71 -9.79 -9.26
N PHE A 128 -0.85 -10.81 -8.41
CA PHE A 128 -1.38 -10.64 -7.04
C PHE A 128 -0.52 -9.67 -6.21
N PHE A 129 0.79 -9.86 -6.21
CA PHE A 129 1.73 -8.97 -5.51
C PHE A 129 1.66 -7.54 -6.05
N THR A 130 1.61 -7.37 -7.37
CA THR A 130 1.49 -6.05 -7.99
C THR A 130 0.17 -5.39 -7.61
N PHE A 131 -0.92 -6.12 -7.61
CA PHE A 131 -2.23 -5.62 -7.20
C PHE A 131 -2.23 -5.23 -5.71
N PHE A 132 -1.63 -6.05 -4.84
CA PHE A 132 -1.44 -5.71 -3.42
C PHE A 132 -0.70 -4.37 -3.25
N VAL A 133 0.42 -4.17 -3.94
CA VAL A 133 1.19 -2.92 -3.88
C VAL A 133 0.38 -1.74 -4.43
N MET A 134 -0.40 -1.93 -5.50
CA MET A 134 -1.28 -0.89 -6.03
C MET A 134 -2.38 -0.48 -5.04
N LEU A 135 -2.96 -1.42 -4.31
CA LEU A 135 -3.92 -1.11 -3.24
C LEU A 135 -3.27 -0.27 -2.13
N GLN A 136 -2.02 -0.58 -1.77
CA GLN A 136 -1.28 0.22 -0.77
C GLN A 136 -0.93 1.61 -1.30
N PHE A 137 -0.60 1.71 -2.56
CA PHE A 137 -0.41 2.99 -3.23
C PHE A 137 -1.68 3.87 -3.15
N TRP A 138 -2.85 3.31 -3.45
CA TRP A 138 -4.13 4.00 -3.27
C TRP A 138 -4.42 4.35 -1.82
N ASN A 139 -4.07 3.46 -0.89
CA ASN A 139 -4.20 3.72 0.54
C ASN A 139 -3.36 4.92 0.99
N LEU A 140 -2.19 5.16 0.40
CA LEU A 140 -1.37 6.34 0.67
C LEU A 140 -2.13 7.64 0.36
N PHE A 141 -2.83 7.71 -0.78
CA PHE A 141 -3.63 8.87 -1.14
C PHE A 141 -4.81 9.08 -0.18
N ASN A 142 -5.48 7.99 0.18
CA ASN A 142 -6.59 8.05 1.14
C ASN A 142 -6.11 8.48 2.53
N ALA A 143 -4.99 7.94 3.01
CA ALA A 143 -4.42 8.31 4.31
C ALA A 143 -3.95 9.77 4.34
N ARG A 144 -3.43 10.31 3.23
CA ARG A 144 -3.01 11.71 3.10
C ARG A 144 -4.14 12.70 3.45
N VAL A 145 -5.36 12.41 3.05
CA VAL A 145 -6.53 13.27 3.30
C VAL A 145 -7.31 12.85 4.54
N PHE A 146 -6.85 11.87 5.29
CA PHE A 146 -7.49 11.46 6.53
C PHE A 146 -7.68 12.67 7.49
N GLY A 147 -8.90 12.82 7.98
CA GLY A 147 -9.26 13.93 8.87
C GLY A 147 -9.44 15.28 8.17
N THR A 148 -9.54 15.30 6.83
CA THR A 148 -9.89 16.48 6.03
C THR A 148 -11.06 16.16 5.10
N SER A 149 -11.71 17.20 4.57
CA SER A 149 -12.73 17.07 3.51
C SER A 149 -12.16 17.31 2.11
N ASP A 150 -10.84 17.38 1.98
CA ASP A 150 -10.17 17.62 0.71
C ASP A 150 -10.15 16.37 -0.18
N SER A 151 -10.06 16.57 -1.49
CA SER A 151 -9.83 15.48 -2.44
C SER A 151 -8.41 14.92 -2.27
N ALA A 152 -8.29 13.57 -2.40
CA ALA A 152 -7.02 12.85 -2.31
C ALA A 152 -5.96 13.38 -3.29
N PHE A 153 -6.37 13.95 -4.40
CA PHE A 153 -5.48 14.49 -5.46
C PHE A 153 -5.18 15.98 -5.34
N LYS A 154 -5.88 16.69 -4.43
CA LYS A 154 -5.69 18.13 -4.26
C LYS A 154 -4.28 18.47 -3.80
N GLY A 155 -3.58 19.30 -4.58
CA GLY A 155 -2.27 19.84 -4.21
C GLY A 155 -1.10 18.85 -4.32
N ILE A 156 -1.25 17.74 -5.01
CA ILE A 156 -0.13 16.80 -5.29
C ILE A 156 0.94 17.53 -6.12
N SER A 157 0.55 18.17 -7.20
CA SER A 157 1.44 18.92 -8.10
C SER A 157 2.15 20.12 -7.46
N LYS A 158 1.79 20.49 -6.25
CA LYS A 158 2.46 21.54 -5.46
C LYS A 158 3.51 20.99 -4.50
N SER A 159 3.65 19.67 -4.41
CA SER A 159 4.55 19.00 -3.47
C SER A 159 5.51 18.10 -4.24
N TYR A 160 6.64 18.67 -4.70
CA TYR A 160 7.71 17.93 -5.38
C TYR A 160 8.16 16.68 -4.62
N GLY A 161 8.19 16.74 -3.28
CA GLY A 161 8.54 15.60 -2.45
C GLY A 161 7.57 14.43 -2.61
N MET A 162 6.26 14.72 -2.67
CA MET A 162 5.23 13.70 -2.88
C MET A 162 5.31 13.08 -4.27
N GLU A 163 5.50 13.90 -5.31
CA GLU A 163 5.63 13.41 -6.69
C GLU A 163 6.84 12.49 -6.85
N LEU A 164 8.00 12.88 -6.30
CA LEU A 164 9.22 12.09 -6.37
C LEU A 164 9.05 10.75 -5.65
N ILE A 165 8.39 10.73 -4.49
CA ILE A 165 8.13 9.51 -3.73
C ILE A 165 7.17 8.59 -4.47
N ILE A 166 6.10 9.13 -5.08
CA ILE A 166 5.18 8.39 -5.93
C ILE A 166 5.92 7.70 -7.07
N LEU A 167 6.78 8.44 -7.78
CA LEU A 167 7.59 7.92 -8.86
C LEU A 167 8.59 6.86 -8.37
N ALA A 168 9.19 7.04 -7.19
CA ALA A 168 10.11 6.08 -6.60
C ALA A 168 9.41 4.76 -6.25
N ILE A 169 8.19 4.80 -5.68
CA ILE A 169 7.40 3.61 -5.37
C ILE A 169 7.00 2.87 -6.65
N LEU A 170 6.46 3.58 -7.65
CA LEU A 170 6.04 2.98 -8.90
C LEU A 170 7.24 2.45 -9.70
N GLY A 171 8.32 3.21 -9.80
CA GLY A 171 9.55 2.78 -10.46
C GLY A 171 10.19 1.57 -9.78
N GLY A 172 10.26 1.56 -8.45
CA GLY A 172 10.74 0.44 -7.67
C GLY A 172 9.89 -0.83 -7.87
N GLN A 173 8.56 -0.68 -7.90
CA GLN A 173 7.66 -1.80 -8.18
C GLN A 173 7.87 -2.38 -9.58
N ILE A 174 8.00 -1.52 -10.60
CA ILE A 174 8.28 -1.97 -11.97
C ILE A 174 9.63 -2.70 -12.03
N LEU A 175 10.67 -2.17 -11.40
CA LEU A 175 11.99 -2.80 -11.36
C LEU A 175 11.94 -4.19 -10.69
N ILE A 176 11.23 -4.32 -9.57
CA ILE A 176 11.10 -5.60 -8.88
C ILE A 176 10.33 -6.61 -9.72
N VAL A 177 9.23 -6.20 -10.33
CA VAL A 177 8.42 -7.10 -11.18
C VAL A 177 9.21 -7.55 -12.40
N GLN A 178 9.98 -6.66 -13.03
CA GLN A 178 10.73 -6.98 -14.25
C GLN A 178 12.04 -7.73 -14.00
N PHE A 179 12.76 -7.39 -12.93
CA PHE A 179 14.11 -7.87 -12.68
C PHE A 179 14.28 -8.65 -11.38
N GLY A 180 13.25 -8.68 -10.51
CA GLY A 180 13.32 -9.33 -9.20
C GLY A 180 13.44 -10.86 -9.24
N GLY A 181 12.91 -11.49 -10.28
CA GLY A 181 13.07 -12.91 -10.55
C GLY A 181 12.83 -13.82 -9.35
N ALA A 182 13.72 -14.76 -9.11
CA ALA A 182 13.60 -15.73 -8.02
C ALA A 182 13.60 -15.09 -6.61
N VAL A 183 14.31 -13.96 -6.42
CA VAL A 183 14.41 -13.29 -5.11
C VAL A 183 13.05 -12.78 -4.63
N PHE A 184 12.27 -12.21 -5.54
CA PHE A 184 10.92 -11.70 -5.26
C PHE A 184 9.82 -12.66 -5.73
N ARG A 185 10.16 -13.83 -6.24
CA ARG A 185 9.22 -14.77 -6.85
C ARG A 185 8.32 -14.06 -7.88
N THR A 186 8.94 -13.27 -8.76
CA THR A 186 8.26 -12.51 -9.81
C THR A 186 8.71 -12.95 -11.20
N VAL A 187 7.82 -12.75 -12.18
CA VAL A 187 8.11 -12.89 -13.61
C VAL A 187 7.76 -11.58 -14.31
N PRO A 188 8.50 -11.19 -15.37
CA PRO A 188 8.23 -9.97 -16.10
C PRO A 188 6.79 -9.95 -16.65
N LEU A 189 6.00 -8.95 -16.26
CA LEU A 189 4.62 -8.77 -16.74
C LEU A 189 4.56 -8.02 -18.06
N LEU A 190 5.57 -7.19 -18.38
CA LEU A 190 5.65 -6.38 -19.60
C LEU A 190 6.41 -7.08 -20.74
N SER A 191 6.75 -8.35 -20.59
CA SER A 191 7.45 -9.08 -21.64
C SER A 191 6.49 -9.46 -22.76
N LEU A 192 6.61 -8.81 -23.92
CA LEU A 192 5.95 -9.19 -25.16
C LEU A 192 6.40 -10.56 -25.70
N ILE A 193 7.45 -11.15 -25.11
CA ILE A 193 8.02 -12.45 -25.52
C ILE A 193 7.11 -13.61 -25.17
N HIS A 194 6.25 -13.50 -24.17
CA HIS A 194 5.29 -14.56 -23.81
C HIS A 194 4.10 -14.70 -24.77
N ILE A 195 3.95 -13.77 -25.73
CA ILE A 195 2.89 -13.85 -26.76
C ILE A 195 3.37 -14.68 -27.97
N SER A 196 4.64 -14.96 -28.09
CA SER A 196 5.23 -15.59 -29.29
C SER A 196 5.66 -17.04 -29.14
N GLU A 197 5.38 -17.73 -28.03
CA GLU A 197 5.66 -19.19 -27.91
C GLU A 197 4.41 -20.02 -27.58
N PRO A 198 3.42 -20.15 -28.48
CA PRO A 198 2.44 -21.23 -28.39
C PRO A 198 2.81 -22.48 -29.23
N THR A 199 3.96 -22.54 -29.92
CA THR A 199 4.14 -23.54 -30.97
C THR A 199 5.48 -24.26 -30.99
N ARG A 200 6.13 -24.50 -29.84
CA ARG A 200 7.39 -25.30 -29.86
C ARG A 200 7.34 -26.67 -29.17
N HIS A 201 6.16 -27.18 -28.85
CA HIS A 201 5.99 -28.57 -28.36
C HIS A 201 5.06 -29.42 -29.20
N LEU A 202 5.15 -29.30 -30.54
CA LEU A 202 4.61 -30.31 -31.44
C LEU A 202 5.62 -30.60 -32.54
N ARG A 203 6.68 -31.34 -32.17
CA ARG A 203 7.45 -32.21 -33.07
C ARG A 203 8.20 -33.22 -32.22
N ILE A 204 7.65 -34.34 -32.00
CA ILE A 204 8.01 -35.73 -32.28
C ILE A 204 6.96 -36.60 -31.69
#